data_7916ec90dedee9c799c06918555a1300
#
_entry.id   7916ec90dedee9c799c06918555a1300
#
_cell.length_a   1.000
_cell.length_b   1.000
_cell.length_c   1.000
_cell.angle_alpha   90.00
_cell.angle_beta   90.00
_cell.angle_gamma   90.00
#
_symmetry.space_group_name_H-M   'P 1'
#
loop_
_entity.id
_entity.type
_entity.pdbx_description
1 polymer ?
#
loop_
_entity_poly.entity_id
_entity_poly.type
_entity_poly.pdbx_seq_one_letter_code
_entity_poly.pdbx_strand_id
1 'polypeptide(L)'
;DVCIRQCFMNGRHWKIFFMLTMQYVMDLPPALRANVDYVFILRENIIQNREKLYKSFFGIFPSFDMFCKVMDACTENYECLVLDNTVKSNKIQDCVFWYKATVRKNFRVGSPDLWKLHKKMFNPKYLSQKEDDAKKANKKTALTITKKK
;
A
#
# COMPACT_ATOMS: atom_id res chain seq x y z
N ASP A 1 -5.59 -7.32 -10.02
CA ASP A 1 -5.95 -8.30 -8.98
C ASP A 1 -7.29 -7.93 -8.34
N VAL A 2 -8.21 -8.90 -8.26
CA VAL A 2 -9.57 -8.70 -7.72
C VAL A 2 -9.52 -8.35 -6.22
N CYS A 3 -8.64 -8.97 -5.45
CA CYS A 3 -8.52 -8.75 -4.02
C CYS A 3 -8.06 -7.31 -3.71
N ILE A 4 -7.08 -6.79 -4.44
CA ILE A 4 -6.60 -5.42 -4.27
C ILE A 4 -7.74 -4.43 -4.59
N ARG A 5 -8.47 -4.66 -5.69
CA ARG A 5 -9.64 -3.84 -6.03
C ARG A 5 -10.69 -3.84 -4.91
N GLN A 6 -10.99 -5.00 -4.34
CA GLN A 6 -11.92 -5.12 -3.22
C GLN A 6 -11.46 -4.34 -1.98
N CYS A 7 -10.17 -4.35 -1.66
CA CYS A 7 -9.63 -3.55 -0.57
C CYS A 7 -9.86 -2.04 -0.77
N PHE A 8 -9.66 -1.52 -1.99
CA PHE A 8 -9.94 -0.11 -2.29
C PHE A 8 -11.42 0.24 -2.24
N MET A 9 -12.30 -0.64 -2.75
CA MET A 9 -13.73 -0.35 -2.86
C MET A 9 -14.49 -0.57 -1.56
N ASN A 10 -14.13 -1.61 -0.80
CA ASN A 10 -14.88 -2.08 0.36
C ASN A 10 -14.11 -2.05 1.68
N GLY A 11 -12.81 -1.74 1.65
CA GLY A 11 -11.94 -1.80 2.82
C GLY A 11 -12.43 -0.95 4.00
N ARG A 12 -13.03 0.21 3.75
CA ARG A 12 -13.63 1.07 4.78
C ARG A 12 -14.79 0.37 5.51
N HIS A 13 -15.66 -0.34 4.78
CA HIS A 13 -16.76 -1.09 5.36
C HIS A 13 -16.26 -2.24 6.24
N TRP A 14 -15.16 -2.84 5.87
CA TRP A 14 -14.51 -3.93 6.61
C TRP A 14 -13.54 -3.44 7.69
N LYS A 15 -13.40 -2.11 7.86
CA LYS A 15 -12.44 -1.48 8.79
C LYS A 15 -11.00 -1.96 8.58
N ILE A 16 -10.63 -2.18 7.34
CA ILE A 16 -9.28 -2.59 6.95
C ILE A 16 -8.40 -1.34 6.82
N PHE A 17 -7.29 -1.32 7.53
CA PHE A 17 -6.18 -0.43 7.23
C PHE A 17 -5.36 -1.04 6.09
N PHE A 18 -5.43 -0.42 4.91
CA PHE A 18 -4.75 -0.88 3.71
C PHE A 18 -3.69 0.15 3.30
N MET A 19 -2.44 -0.30 3.18
CA MET A 19 -1.32 0.51 2.73
C MET A 19 -0.72 -0.11 1.48
N LEU A 20 -0.57 0.69 0.43
CA LEU A 20 0.05 0.30 -0.83
C LEU A 20 1.24 1.20 -1.12
N THR A 21 2.41 0.62 -1.38
CA THR A 21 3.59 1.32 -1.86
C THR A 21 3.79 1.03 -3.34
N MET A 22 4.11 2.05 -4.12
CA MET A 22 4.33 1.91 -5.57
C MET A 22 5.38 2.89 -6.09
N GLN A 23 6.04 2.51 -7.15
CA GLN A 23 7.02 3.36 -7.83
C GLN A 23 6.36 4.23 -8.91
N TYR A 24 5.31 3.73 -9.56
CA TYR A 24 4.62 4.44 -10.63
C TYR A 24 3.16 4.71 -10.27
N VAL A 25 2.80 5.99 -10.22
CA VAL A 25 1.43 6.42 -9.91
C VAL A 25 0.40 5.93 -10.95
N MET A 26 0.83 5.71 -12.18
CA MET A 26 -0.06 5.29 -13.28
C MET A 26 -0.49 3.83 -13.19
N ASP A 27 0.19 3.02 -12.38
CA ASP A 27 -0.19 1.61 -12.15
C ASP A 27 -1.51 1.49 -11.36
N LEU A 28 -1.94 2.57 -10.68
CA LEU A 28 -3.22 2.63 -9.99
C LEU A 28 -4.29 3.23 -10.91
N PRO A 29 -5.33 2.46 -11.32
CA PRO A 29 -6.42 2.96 -12.14
C PRO A 29 -7.16 4.15 -11.49
N PRO A 30 -7.68 5.11 -12.28
CA PRO A 30 -8.37 6.30 -11.76
C PRO A 30 -9.52 5.99 -10.80
N ALA A 31 -10.29 4.96 -11.08
CA ALA A 31 -11.40 4.51 -10.22
C ALA A 31 -10.95 4.07 -8.82
N LEU A 32 -9.72 3.58 -8.67
CA LEU A 32 -9.17 3.20 -7.37
C LEU A 32 -8.52 4.40 -6.67
N ARG A 33 -7.91 5.33 -7.44
CA ARG A 33 -7.32 6.56 -6.89
C ARG A 33 -8.34 7.41 -6.13
N ALA A 34 -9.58 7.46 -6.60
CA ALA A 34 -10.67 8.20 -5.94
C ALA A 34 -11.01 7.68 -4.53
N ASN A 35 -10.61 6.45 -4.20
CA ASN A 35 -10.87 5.83 -2.90
C ASN A 35 -9.66 5.89 -1.95
N VAL A 36 -8.61 6.61 -2.32
CA VAL A 36 -7.41 6.76 -1.48
C VAL A 36 -7.65 7.85 -0.46
N ASP A 37 -7.50 7.54 0.83
CA ASP A 37 -7.66 8.48 1.94
C ASP A 37 -6.44 9.37 2.11
N TYR A 38 -5.24 8.79 2.05
CA TYR A 38 -3.97 9.50 2.25
C TYR A 38 -2.99 9.15 1.15
N VAL A 39 -2.30 10.16 0.61
CA VAL A 39 -1.22 9.98 -0.35
C VAL A 39 0.07 10.54 0.23
N PHE A 40 1.07 9.69 0.42
CA PHE A 40 2.40 10.06 0.89
C PHE A 40 3.35 10.09 -0.30
N ILE A 41 3.90 11.25 -0.62
CA ILE A 41 4.87 11.41 -1.71
C ILE A 41 6.26 11.66 -1.14
N LEU A 42 7.17 10.80 -1.50
CA LEU A 42 8.60 10.97 -1.28
C LEU A 42 9.20 11.83 -2.40
N ARG A 43 10.48 12.15 -2.26
CA ARG A 43 11.22 12.94 -3.25
C ARG A 43 11.16 12.31 -4.63
N GLU A 44 10.81 13.12 -5.62
CA GLU A 44 10.82 12.76 -7.03
C GLU A 44 11.58 13.85 -7.82
N ASN A 45 12.61 13.45 -8.56
CA ASN A 45 13.46 14.38 -9.30
C ASN A 45 13.05 14.50 -10.77
N ILE A 46 12.28 13.55 -11.30
CA ILE A 46 11.89 13.49 -12.70
C ILE A 46 10.64 14.36 -12.91
N ILE A 47 10.76 15.44 -13.69
CA ILE A 47 9.66 16.38 -13.94
C ILE A 47 8.43 15.69 -14.52
N GLN A 48 8.58 14.77 -15.45
CA GLN A 48 7.46 14.03 -16.03
C GLN A 48 6.69 13.20 -14.98
N ASN A 49 7.37 12.64 -13.99
CA ASN A 49 6.74 11.94 -12.90
C ASN A 49 6.03 12.91 -11.95
N ARG A 50 6.62 14.08 -11.67
CA ARG A 50 5.95 15.15 -10.91
C ARG A 50 4.66 15.61 -11.58
N GLU A 51 4.65 15.76 -12.93
CA GLU A 51 3.41 16.09 -13.65
C GLU A 51 2.33 15.03 -13.50
N LYS A 52 2.71 13.74 -13.55
CA LYS A 52 1.76 12.63 -13.33
C LYS A 52 1.20 12.65 -11.92
N LEU A 53 2.03 12.90 -10.91
CA LEU A 53 1.61 13.03 -9.52
C LEU A 53 0.66 14.22 -9.34
N TYR A 54 1.02 15.39 -9.89
CA TYR A 54 0.17 16.58 -9.87
C TYR A 54 -1.20 16.32 -10.49
N LYS A 55 -1.24 15.81 -11.73
CA LYS A 55 -2.49 15.53 -12.45
C LYS A 55 -3.32 14.41 -11.78
N SER A 56 -2.68 13.50 -11.08
CA SER A 56 -3.37 12.33 -10.51
C SER A 56 -3.93 12.56 -9.10
N PHE A 57 -3.27 13.36 -8.28
CA PHE A 57 -3.61 13.53 -6.87
C PHE A 57 -3.59 14.98 -6.39
N PHE A 58 -2.74 15.83 -6.93
CA PHE A 58 -2.48 17.16 -6.40
C PHE A 58 -3.11 18.29 -7.22
N GLY A 59 -4.19 18.01 -7.92
CA GLY A 59 -4.97 19.02 -8.64
C GLY A 59 -5.58 20.13 -7.76
N ILE A 60 -5.46 20.00 -6.45
CA ILE A 60 -5.83 21.06 -5.48
C ILE A 60 -4.88 22.27 -5.55
N PHE A 61 -3.64 22.10 -6.04
CA PHE A 61 -2.71 23.21 -6.24
C PHE A 61 -3.11 24.04 -7.46
N PRO A 62 -3.06 25.38 -7.38
CA PRO A 62 -3.43 26.29 -8.48
C PRO A 62 -2.55 26.12 -9.73
N SER A 63 -1.28 25.73 -9.55
CA SER A 63 -0.33 25.54 -10.63
C SER A 63 0.67 24.42 -10.35
N PHE A 64 1.21 23.85 -11.42
CA PHE A 64 2.27 22.85 -11.33
C PHE A 64 3.56 23.42 -10.72
N ASP A 65 3.90 24.68 -11.02
CA ASP A 65 5.08 25.35 -10.44
C ASP A 65 4.97 25.44 -8.91
N MET A 66 3.79 25.83 -8.40
CA MET A 66 3.55 25.87 -6.96
C MET A 66 3.67 24.49 -6.31
N PHE A 67 3.11 23.46 -6.94
CA PHE A 67 3.27 22.07 -6.47
C PHE A 67 4.74 21.67 -6.41
N CYS A 68 5.55 21.97 -7.45
CA CYS A 68 6.97 21.64 -7.47
C CYS A 68 7.73 22.33 -6.34
N LYS A 69 7.48 23.61 -6.10
CA LYS A 69 8.11 24.38 -5.00
C LYS A 69 7.79 23.78 -3.63
N VAL A 70 6.54 23.44 -3.40
CA VAL A 70 6.11 22.80 -2.13
C VAL A 70 6.73 21.40 -2.00
N MET A 71 6.75 20.62 -3.08
CA MET A 71 7.36 19.31 -3.08
C MET A 71 8.85 19.37 -2.76
N ASP A 72 9.59 20.31 -3.37
CA ASP A 72 11.02 20.50 -3.09
C ASP A 72 11.26 20.88 -1.62
N ALA A 73 10.44 21.75 -1.05
CA ALA A 73 10.56 22.16 0.35
C ALA A 73 10.17 21.05 1.35
N CYS A 74 9.24 20.17 1.00
CA CYS A 74 8.63 19.18 1.92
C CYS A 74 9.16 17.75 1.75
N THR A 75 10.10 17.50 0.82
CA THR A 75 10.61 16.13 0.59
C THR A 75 12.13 16.01 0.78
N GLU A 76 12.72 16.91 1.56
CA GLU A 76 14.12 16.81 1.97
C GLU A 76 14.28 16.01 3.27
N ASN A 77 15.49 15.57 3.55
CA ASN A 77 15.85 14.94 4.84
C ASN A 77 14.90 13.81 5.33
N TYR A 78 14.47 12.94 4.40
CA TYR A 78 13.51 11.85 4.67
C TYR A 78 12.11 12.33 5.10
N GLU A 79 11.73 13.50 4.67
CA GLU A 79 10.39 14.06 4.80
C GLU A 79 9.53 13.64 3.60
N CYS A 80 8.23 13.73 3.73
CA CYS A 80 7.27 13.48 2.66
C CYS A 80 6.16 14.52 2.65
N LEU A 81 5.65 14.80 1.45
CA LEU A 81 4.44 15.58 1.27
C LEU A 81 3.23 14.64 1.39
N VAL A 82 2.25 15.02 2.20
CA VAL A 82 1.05 14.22 2.44
C VAL A 82 -0.18 14.99 1.99
N LEU A 83 -1.03 14.29 1.23
CA LEU A 83 -2.39 14.74 0.90
C LEU A 83 -3.39 13.93 1.73
N ASP A 84 -4.27 14.62 2.43
CA ASP A 84 -5.40 14.06 3.16
C ASP A 84 -6.69 14.32 2.38
N ASN A 85 -7.24 13.27 1.78
CA ASN A 85 -8.50 13.31 1.04
C ASN A 85 -9.73 13.11 1.95
N THR A 86 -9.54 12.89 3.24
CA THR A 86 -10.67 12.69 4.18
C THR A 86 -11.26 14.02 4.66
N VAL A 87 -10.52 15.09 4.52
CA VAL A 87 -10.92 16.44 4.93
C VAL A 87 -12.03 16.96 4.02
N LYS A 88 -13.04 17.60 4.62
CA LYS A 88 -14.17 18.20 3.90
C LYS A 88 -13.92 19.66 3.47
N SER A 89 -12.68 20.10 3.46
CA SER A 89 -12.28 21.45 3.06
C SER A 89 -11.64 21.44 1.67
N ASN A 90 -11.84 22.53 0.91
CA ASN A 90 -11.15 22.75 -0.36
C ASN A 90 -9.92 23.63 -0.22
N LYS A 91 -9.52 23.97 1.01
CA LYS A 91 -8.31 24.77 1.26
C LYS A 91 -7.08 23.86 1.29
N ILE A 92 -6.03 24.26 0.59
CA ILE A 92 -4.78 23.50 0.53
C ILE A 92 -4.19 23.26 1.93
N GLN A 93 -4.25 24.27 2.79
CA GLN A 93 -3.70 24.22 4.16
C GLN A 93 -4.36 23.15 5.04
N ASP A 94 -5.60 22.78 4.74
CA ASP A 94 -6.34 21.79 5.50
C ASP A 94 -6.08 20.36 5.00
N CYS A 95 -5.71 20.23 3.71
CA CYS A 95 -5.58 18.94 3.03
C CYS A 95 -4.13 18.50 2.83
N VAL A 96 -3.18 19.45 2.82
CA VAL A 96 -1.78 19.16 2.48
C VAL A 96 -0.86 19.56 3.63
N PHE A 97 -0.01 18.62 4.02
CA PHE A 97 0.99 18.86 5.06
C PHE A 97 2.27 18.06 4.78
N TRP A 98 3.35 18.42 5.44
CA TRP A 98 4.58 17.64 5.41
C TRP A 98 4.64 16.71 6.63
N TYR A 99 5.32 15.60 6.47
CA TYR A 99 5.48 14.61 7.54
C TYR A 99 6.89 14.03 7.51
N LYS A 100 7.47 13.88 8.69
CA LYS A 100 8.74 13.18 8.90
C LYS A 100 8.54 12.06 9.89
N ALA A 101 8.83 10.83 9.45
CA ALA A 101 8.75 9.67 10.32
C ALA A 101 9.88 9.71 11.36
N THR A 102 9.53 9.49 12.61
CA THR A 102 10.50 9.27 13.70
C THR A 102 10.72 7.79 13.89
N VAL A 103 12.00 7.38 13.91
CA VAL A 103 12.34 5.98 14.20
C VAL A 103 11.97 5.65 15.64
N ARG A 104 11.04 4.71 15.81
CA ARG A 104 10.63 4.21 17.12
C ARG A 104 11.21 2.83 17.34
N LYS A 105 12.05 2.69 18.35
CA LYS A 105 12.55 1.39 18.81
C LYS A 105 11.42 0.63 19.51
N ASN A 106 11.39 -0.68 19.35
CA ASN A 106 10.41 -1.59 19.98
C ASN A 106 8.94 -1.32 19.62
N PHE A 107 8.70 -0.79 18.42
CA PHE A 107 7.34 -0.59 17.92
C PHE A 107 6.71 -1.94 17.53
N ARG A 108 5.48 -2.17 18.01
CA ARG A 108 4.69 -3.36 17.68
C ARG A 108 3.31 -2.96 17.20
N VAL A 109 2.96 -3.40 16.00
CA VAL A 109 1.64 -3.14 15.41
C VAL A 109 0.59 -4.09 16.01
N GLY A 110 -0.59 -3.56 16.30
CA GLY A 110 -1.75 -4.31 16.77
C GLY A 110 -1.96 -4.26 18.29
N SER A 111 -3.18 -4.63 18.69
CA SER A 111 -3.57 -4.65 20.11
C SER A 111 -2.92 -5.83 20.86
N PRO A 112 -2.83 -5.77 22.20
CA PRO A 112 -2.36 -6.90 23.01
C PRO A 112 -3.16 -8.20 22.76
N ASP A 113 -4.47 -8.08 22.51
CA ASP A 113 -5.33 -9.24 22.27
C ASP A 113 -5.09 -9.87 20.89
N LEU A 114 -4.78 -9.06 19.86
CA LEU A 114 -4.33 -9.56 18.58
C LEU A 114 -3.07 -10.42 18.74
N TRP A 115 -2.13 -9.99 19.58
CA TRP A 115 -0.90 -10.73 19.81
C TRP A 115 -1.08 -11.99 20.65
N LYS A 116 -2.04 -12.00 21.58
CA LYS A 116 -2.44 -13.23 22.28
C LYS A 116 -3.02 -14.24 21.30
N LEU A 117 -3.93 -13.79 20.43
CA LEU A 117 -4.52 -14.62 19.39
C LEU A 117 -3.46 -15.13 18.43
N HIS A 118 -2.56 -14.25 17.95
CA HIS A 118 -1.47 -14.65 17.07
C HIS A 118 -0.61 -15.76 17.67
N LYS A 119 -0.16 -15.59 18.93
CA LYS A 119 0.63 -16.61 19.63
C LYS A 119 -0.09 -17.97 19.73
N LYS A 120 -1.41 -17.96 19.92
CA LYS A 120 -2.24 -19.18 20.00
C LYS A 120 -2.40 -19.86 18.64
N MET A 121 -2.51 -19.08 17.57
CA MET A 121 -2.82 -19.58 16.21
C MET A 121 -1.56 -19.79 15.36
N PHE A 122 -0.43 -19.20 15.73
CA PHE A 122 0.78 -19.24 14.93
C PHE A 122 1.38 -20.63 14.85
N ASN A 123 1.50 -21.16 13.65
CA ASN A 123 2.17 -22.42 13.37
C ASN A 123 3.47 -22.14 12.58
N PRO A 124 4.66 -22.24 13.20
CA PRO A 124 5.93 -21.97 12.52
C PRO A 124 6.26 -22.98 11.41
N LYS A 125 5.61 -24.16 11.43
CA LYS A 125 5.82 -25.22 10.44
C LYS A 125 4.77 -25.23 9.31
N TYR A 126 3.87 -24.25 9.27
CA TYR A 126 2.76 -24.24 8.30
C TYR A 126 3.22 -24.32 6.85
N LEU A 127 4.24 -23.58 6.45
CA LEU A 127 4.74 -23.60 5.07
C LEU A 127 5.36 -24.93 4.69
N SER A 128 6.20 -25.51 5.56
CA SER A 128 6.82 -26.82 5.31
C SER A 128 5.78 -27.94 5.26
N GLN A 129 4.79 -27.92 6.15
CA GLN A 129 3.68 -28.87 6.12
C GLN A 129 2.88 -28.77 4.82
N LYS A 130 2.58 -27.57 4.34
CA LYS A 130 1.86 -27.35 3.08
C LYS A 130 2.66 -27.86 1.86
N GLU A 131 3.97 -27.69 1.84
CA GLU A 131 4.84 -28.22 0.78
C GLU A 131 4.88 -29.75 0.78
N ASP A 132 4.95 -30.36 1.96
CA ASP A 132 4.96 -31.82 2.10
C ASP A 132 3.62 -32.43 1.70
N ASP A 133 2.51 -31.79 2.04
CA ASP A 133 1.17 -32.23 1.63
C ASP A 133 0.96 -32.09 0.12
N ALA A 134 1.48 -31.02 -0.49
CA ALA A 134 1.47 -30.85 -1.95
C ALA A 134 2.31 -31.92 -2.67
N LYS A 135 3.49 -32.27 -2.13
CA LYS A 135 4.34 -33.35 -2.66
C LYS A 135 3.66 -34.72 -2.54
N LYS A 136 2.95 -34.99 -1.44
CA LYS A 136 2.18 -36.22 -1.23
C LYS A 136 0.99 -36.33 -2.19
N ALA A 137 0.28 -35.19 -2.43
CA ALA A 137 -0.83 -35.15 -3.40
C ALA A 137 -0.34 -35.44 -4.82
N ASN A 138 0.76 -34.84 -5.23
CA ASN A 138 1.36 -35.07 -6.56
C ASN A 138 1.86 -36.51 -6.75
N LYS A 139 2.35 -37.17 -5.68
CA LYS A 139 2.71 -38.60 -5.73
C LYS A 139 1.50 -39.54 -5.90
N LYS A 140 0.34 -39.17 -5.33
CA LYS A 140 -0.90 -39.98 -5.48
C LYS A 140 -1.52 -39.86 -6.88
N THR A 141 -1.25 -38.78 -7.60
CA THR A 141 -1.72 -38.53 -8.98
C THR A 141 -0.75 -39.01 -10.06
N ALA A 142 0.41 -39.53 -9.70
CA ALA A 142 1.37 -40.04 -10.67
C ALA A 142 0.85 -41.34 -11.31
N LEU A 143 0.52 -41.30 -12.58
CA LEU A 143 0.13 -42.48 -13.39
C LEU A 143 1.30 -43.45 -13.50
N THR A 144 1.11 -44.64 -12.96
CA THR A 144 2.06 -45.74 -13.12
C THR A 144 1.77 -46.46 -14.45
N ILE A 145 2.61 -46.21 -15.46
CA ILE A 145 2.49 -46.83 -16.78
C ILE A 145 3.26 -48.18 -16.72
N THR A 146 2.55 -49.28 -16.66
CA THR A 146 3.14 -50.62 -16.82
C THR A 146 3.01 -51.08 -18.25
N LYS A 147 4.14 -51.21 -18.96
CA LYS A 147 4.15 -51.88 -20.27
C LYS A 147 3.99 -53.39 -20.05
N LYS A 148 2.87 -53.98 -20.50
CA LYS A 148 2.78 -55.42 -20.67
C LYS A 148 3.67 -55.87 -21.83
N LYS A 149 4.57 -56.82 -21.58
CA LYS A 149 5.31 -57.53 -22.63
C LYS A 149 4.38 -58.50 -23.35
#